data_a03dbcb419e3d3930ae42ae5a6c4b0c3
#
_entry.id   a03dbcb419e3d3930ae42ae5a6c4b0c3
#
_cell.length_a   1.000
_cell.length_b   1.000
_cell.length_c   1.000
_cell.angle_alpha   90.00
_cell.angle_beta   90.00
_cell.angle_gamma   90.00
#
_symmetry.space_group_name_H-M   'P 1'
#
loop_
_entity.id
_entity.type
_entity.pdbx_description
1 polymer ?
#
loop_
_entity_poly.entity_id
_entity_poly.type
_entity_poly.pdbx_seq_one_letter_code
_entity_poly.pdbx_strand_id
1 'polypeptide(L)'
;MDRMVNFDNAATTFPKPEIVNAAVAYAIRRYGGNPGRSGHSLSAETADSVYLSRKKTASFFGAEPENVVFTLNCTEALNFVIKGALPDFRGHIVISDNEHNSVVRPVFSLSKRGARYSSFHIYPDDE
;
A
#
# COMPACT_ATOMS: atom_id res chain seq x y z
N MET A 1 -24.18 -25.06 2.72
CA MET A 1 -23.47 -23.91 3.26
C MET A 1 -24.08 -22.67 2.62
N ASP A 2 -24.69 -21.81 3.42
CA ASP A 2 -25.24 -20.56 2.90
C ASP A 2 -24.12 -19.73 2.27
N ARG A 3 -24.38 -19.26 1.05
CA ARG A 3 -23.40 -18.46 0.31
C ARG A 3 -23.31 -17.07 0.97
N MET A 4 -22.28 -16.87 1.78
CA MET A 4 -21.99 -15.56 2.36
C MET A 4 -21.72 -14.54 1.23
N VAL A 5 -22.41 -13.42 1.25
CA VAL A 5 -22.16 -12.28 0.37
C VAL A 5 -21.46 -11.21 1.21
N ASN A 6 -20.23 -10.86 0.83
CA ASN A 6 -19.43 -9.86 1.52
C ASN A 6 -19.47 -8.55 0.73
N PHE A 7 -20.13 -7.52 1.25
CA PHE A 7 -20.18 -6.17 0.67
C PHE A 7 -19.02 -5.27 1.12
N ASP A 8 -18.17 -5.73 2.03
CA ASP A 8 -17.02 -4.98 2.57
C ASP A 8 -15.67 -5.49 2.04
N ASN A 9 -15.65 -6.05 0.84
CA ASN A 9 -14.42 -6.56 0.21
C ASN A 9 -13.37 -5.47 -0.05
N ALA A 10 -13.77 -4.22 -0.16
CA ALA A 10 -12.85 -3.09 -0.35
C ALA A 10 -11.95 -2.87 0.89
N ALA A 11 -12.46 -3.13 2.09
CA ALA A 11 -11.68 -3.05 3.32
C ALA A 11 -10.68 -4.21 3.43
N THR A 12 -11.14 -5.43 3.17
CA THR A 12 -10.30 -6.64 3.08
C THR A 12 -11.06 -7.75 2.36
N THR A 13 -10.37 -8.45 1.46
CA THR A 13 -10.97 -9.58 0.74
C THR A 13 -11.27 -10.74 1.68
N PHE A 14 -12.54 -11.16 1.76
CA PHE A 14 -12.96 -12.36 2.47
C PHE A 14 -14.08 -13.11 1.71
N PRO A 15 -13.98 -14.44 1.56
CA PRO A 15 -12.87 -15.30 1.95
C PRO A 15 -11.59 -15.02 1.13
N LYS A 16 -10.44 -15.29 1.71
CA LYS A 16 -9.17 -15.22 0.97
C LYS A 16 -9.13 -16.32 -0.08
N PRO A 17 -8.63 -16.05 -1.30
CA PRO A 17 -8.36 -17.12 -2.26
C PRO A 17 -7.42 -18.17 -1.66
N GLU A 18 -7.68 -19.45 -1.92
CA GLU A 18 -6.90 -20.55 -1.32
C GLU A 18 -5.41 -20.46 -1.67
N ILE A 19 -5.08 -19.98 -2.86
CA ILE A 19 -3.68 -19.75 -3.27
C ILE A 19 -2.97 -18.77 -2.33
N VAL A 20 -3.66 -17.77 -1.76
CA VAL A 20 -3.09 -16.82 -0.80
C VAL A 20 -2.78 -17.50 0.52
N ASN A 21 -3.74 -18.31 1.02
CA ASN A 21 -3.55 -19.08 2.25
C ASN A 21 -2.36 -20.03 2.13
N ALA A 22 -2.29 -20.76 1.01
CA ALA A 22 -1.19 -21.68 0.72
C ALA A 22 0.17 -20.95 0.62
N ALA A 23 0.21 -19.80 -0.04
CA ALA A 23 1.44 -19.00 -0.19
C ALA A 23 1.94 -18.47 1.16
N VAL A 24 1.06 -17.99 2.03
CA VAL A 24 1.41 -17.53 3.38
C VAL A 24 1.94 -18.69 4.22
N ALA A 25 1.25 -19.83 4.21
CA ALA A 25 1.70 -21.02 4.95
C ALA A 25 3.06 -21.53 4.45
N TYR A 26 3.27 -21.52 3.13
CA TYR A 26 4.57 -21.86 2.52
C TYR A 26 5.67 -20.90 2.98
N ALA A 27 5.44 -19.59 2.90
CA ALA A 27 6.41 -18.58 3.27
C ALA A 27 6.86 -18.72 4.73
N ILE A 28 5.92 -18.93 5.66
CA ILE A 28 6.22 -19.12 7.10
C ILE A 28 7.11 -20.36 7.33
N ARG A 29 6.87 -21.44 6.58
CA ARG A 29 7.65 -22.69 6.74
C ARG A 29 9.02 -22.63 6.07
N ARG A 30 9.14 -21.87 4.98
CA ARG A 30 10.31 -21.93 4.09
C ARG A 30 11.30 -20.79 4.32
N TYR A 31 10.82 -19.59 4.55
CA TYR A 31 11.65 -18.40 4.61
C TYR A 31 11.98 -18.03 6.06
N GLY A 32 13.13 -18.53 6.53
CA GLY A 32 13.60 -18.33 7.92
C GLY A 32 14.73 -17.32 8.07
N GLY A 33 15.25 -16.77 6.96
CA GLY A 33 16.37 -15.83 6.97
C GLY A 33 15.92 -14.37 6.87
N ASN A 34 16.69 -13.46 7.48
CA ASN A 34 16.46 -12.02 7.28
C ASN A 34 17.04 -11.59 5.92
N PRO A 35 16.25 -11.07 4.97
CA PRO A 35 16.71 -10.75 3.62
C PRO A 35 17.73 -9.60 3.55
N GLY A 36 17.85 -8.80 4.63
CA GLY A 36 18.77 -7.66 4.69
C GLY A 36 20.05 -7.92 5.49
N ARG A 37 20.22 -9.14 6.04
CA ARG A 37 21.31 -9.44 6.96
C ARG A 37 22.04 -10.70 6.61
N SER A 38 23.24 -10.79 6.34
CA SER A 38 24.11 -11.95 6.21
C SER A 38 24.06 -12.74 4.90
N GLY A 39 25.20 -13.27 4.51
CA GLY A 39 25.43 -14.01 3.27
C GLY A 39 25.18 -15.53 3.36
N HIS A 40 24.28 -16.02 4.24
CA HIS A 40 23.93 -17.43 4.28
C HIS A 40 22.73 -17.77 3.37
N SER A 41 22.61 -19.03 2.99
CA SER A 41 21.64 -19.51 2.00
C SER A 41 20.19 -19.17 2.33
N LEU A 42 19.75 -19.28 3.59
CA LEU A 42 18.38 -18.95 4.00
C LEU A 42 18.06 -17.46 3.83
N SER A 43 19.03 -16.59 4.07
CA SER A 43 18.87 -15.15 3.87
C SER A 43 18.77 -14.81 2.38
N ALA A 44 19.63 -15.41 1.55
CA ALA A 44 19.59 -15.25 0.09
C ALA A 44 18.25 -15.71 -0.48
N GLU A 45 17.77 -16.88 -0.09
CA GLU A 45 16.49 -17.43 -0.55
C GLU A 45 15.30 -16.53 -0.17
N THR A 46 15.31 -15.97 1.04
CA THR A 46 14.27 -15.02 1.46
C THR A 46 14.36 -13.73 0.64
N ALA A 47 15.55 -13.21 0.38
CA ALA A 47 15.78 -12.02 -0.44
C ALA A 47 15.29 -12.23 -1.88
N ASP A 48 15.59 -13.37 -2.48
CA ASP A 48 15.14 -13.74 -3.81
C ASP A 48 13.61 -13.79 -3.90
N SER A 49 12.94 -14.36 -2.89
CA SER A 49 11.49 -14.43 -2.83
C SER A 49 10.84 -13.03 -2.74
N VAL A 50 11.40 -12.15 -1.91
CA VAL A 50 10.95 -10.75 -1.80
C VAL A 50 11.15 -10.03 -3.12
N TYR A 51 12.31 -10.19 -3.76
CA TYR A 51 12.61 -9.57 -5.04
C TYR A 51 11.69 -10.06 -6.17
N LEU A 52 11.42 -11.36 -6.24
CA LEU A 52 10.48 -11.94 -7.21
C LEU A 52 9.05 -11.40 -7.02
N SER A 53 8.62 -11.22 -5.76
CA SER A 53 7.32 -10.62 -5.45
C SER A 53 7.26 -9.16 -5.91
N ARG A 54 8.33 -8.40 -5.67
CA ARG A 54 8.51 -7.02 -6.14
C ARG A 54 8.46 -6.94 -7.67
N LYS A 55 9.18 -7.81 -8.35
CA LYS A 55 9.21 -7.89 -9.82
C LYS A 55 7.83 -8.19 -10.41
N LYS A 56 7.06 -9.12 -9.82
CA LYS A 56 5.70 -9.43 -10.25
C LYS A 56 4.76 -8.23 -10.07
N THR A 57 4.86 -7.55 -8.93
CA THR A 57 4.06 -6.34 -8.65
C THR A 57 4.42 -5.22 -9.63
N ALA A 58 5.69 -4.98 -9.86
CA ALA A 58 6.17 -3.99 -10.82
C ALA A 58 5.64 -4.28 -12.24
N SER A 59 5.77 -5.52 -12.69
CA SER A 59 5.26 -5.95 -14.01
C SER A 59 3.76 -5.73 -14.16
N PHE A 60 2.97 -5.96 -13.10
CA PHE A 60 1.52 -5.72 -13.13
C PHE A 60 1.18 -4.24 -13.32
N PHE A 61 1.94 -3.34 -12.72
CA PHE A 61 1.73 -1.89 -12.81
C PHE A 61 2.54 -1.19 -13.91
N GLY A 62 3.31 -1.92 -14.73
CA GLY A 62 4.19 -1.33 -15.74
C GLY A 62 5.33 -0.49 -15.16
N ALA A 63 5.83 -0.87 -14.00
CA ALA A 63 6.89 -0.17 -13.28
C ALA A 63 8.16 -1.03 -13.21
N GLU A 64 9.28 -0.41 -12.80
CA GLU A 64 10.51 -1.13 -12.47
C GLU A 64 10.47 -1.68 -11.05
N PRO A 65 11.08 -2.85 -10.76
CA PRO A 65 11.08 -3.45 -9.43
C PRO A 65 11.62 -2.54 -8.34
N GLU A 66 12.57 -1.67 -8.67
CA GLU A 66 13.22 -0.71 -7.77
C GLU A 66 12.25 0.39 -7.31
N ASN A 67 11.18 0.62 -8.07
CA ASN A 67 10.13 1.60 -7.75
C ASN A 67 8.99 1.01 -6.90
N VAL A 68 9.07 -0.27 -6.53
CA VAL A 68 8.07 -0.93 -5.68
C VAL A 68 8.57 -1.00 -4.25
N VAL A 69 7.81 -0.43 -3.33
CA VAL A 69 8.10 -0.46 -1.89
C VAL A 69 6.96 -1.17 -1.16
N PHE A 70 7.30 -2.16 -0.35
CA PHE A 70 6.34 -2.82 0.53
C PHE A 70 6.21 -2.04 1.83
N THR A 71 4.98 -1.82 2.27
CA THR A 71 4.63 -1.16 3.53
C THR A 71 3.73 -2.06 4.37
N LEU A 72 3.55 -1.73 5.64
CA LEU A 72 2.68 -2.52 6.53
C LEU A 72 1.21 -2.49 6.09
N ASN A 73 0.78 -1.39 5.51
CA ASN A 73 -0.60 -1.18 5.04
C ASN A 73 -0.71 0.06 4.14
N CYS A 74 -1.88 0.23 3.52
CA CYS A 74 -2.16 1.37 2.66
C CYS A 74 -2.02 2.73 3.37
N THR A 75 -2.38 2.81 4.65
CA THR A 75 -2.25 4.04 5.44
C THR A 75 -0.79 4.50 5.53
N GLU A 76 0.13 3.59 5.77
CA GLU A 76 1.56 3.89 5.80
C GLU A 76 2.07 4.33 4.43
N ALA A 77 1.70 3.58 3.37
CA ALA A 77 2.07 3.93 1.99
C ALA A 77 1.61 5.35 1.62
N LEU A 78 0.34 5.68 1.88
CA LEU A 78 -0.21 7.02 1.61
C LEU A 78 0.49 8.11 2.41
N ASN A 79 0.83 7.85 3.68
CA ASN A 79 1.60 8.81 4.48
C ASN A 79 3.01 9.05 3.91
N PHE A 80 3.69 8.01 3.43
CA PHE A 80 4.99 8.17 2.79
C PHE A 80 4.90 9.02 1.51
N VAL A 81 3.93 8.71 0.65
CA VAL A 81 3.74 9.44 -0.61
C VAL A 81 3.35 10.91 -0.33
N ILE A 82 2.29 11.13 0.47
CA ILE A 82 1.75 12.49 0.70
C ILE A 82 2.78 13.38 1.39
N LYS A 83 3.48 12.87 2.42
CA LYS A 83 4.48 13.64 3.14
C LYS A 83 5.79 13.79 2.38
N GLY A 84 6.17 12.78 1.58
CA GLY A 84 7.40 12.79 0.79
C GLY A 84 7.30 13.63 -0.49
N ALA A 85 6.10 13.78 -1.06
CA ALA A 85 5.89 14.54 -2.29
C ALA A 85 6.02 16.07 -2.12
N LEU A 86 5.93 16.57 -0.89
CA LEU A 86 6.02 18.00 -0.58
C LEU A 86 7.23 18.30 0.30
N PRO A 87 8.45 18.34 -0.25
CA PRO A 87 9.60 18.82 0.47
C PRO A 87 9.32 20.26 0.93
N ASP A 88 9.77 20.60 2.12
CA ASP A 88 9.56 21.92 2.74
C ASP A 88 8.10 22.33 2.98
N PHE A 89 7.15 21.38 2.86
CA PHE A 89 5.70 21.61 3.08
C PHE A 89 5.10 22.72 2.23
N ARG A 90 5.70 23.01 1.08
CA ARG A 90 5.20 23.97 0.09
C ARG A 90 4.57 23.23 -1.07
N GLY A 91 3.37 23.63 -1.43
CA GLY A 91 2.64 23.03 -2.54
C GLY A 91 1.14 23.10 -2.37
N HIS A 92 0.44 22.50 -3.33
CA HIS A 92 -1.02 22.42 -3.33
C HIS A 92 -1.44 20.97 -3.60
N ILE A 93 -2.20 20.42 -2.67
CA ILE A 93 -2.74 19.07 -2.75
C ILE A 93 -4.22 19.17 -3.13
N VAL A 94 -4.65 18.38 -4.09
CA VAL A 94 -6.06 18.25 -4.45
C VAL A 94 -6.53 16.87 -4.04
N ILE A 95 -7.62 16.81 -3.28
CA ILE A 95 -8.23 15.56 -2.80
C ILE A 95 -9.72 15.55 -3.14
N SER A 96 -10.34 14.38 -3.12
CA SER A 96 -11.79 14.29 -3.18
C SER A 96 -12.43 14.55 -1.81
N ASP A 97 -13.73 14.81 -1.77
CA ASP A 97 -14.50 14.95 -0.54
C ASP A 97 -14.85 13.59 0.12
N ASN A 98 -14.68 12.50 -0.62
CA ASN A 98 -14.91 11.12 -0.15
C ASN A 98 -13.64 10.37 0.27
N GLU A 99 -12.58 11.09 0.61
CA GLU A 99 -11.32 10.47 0.99
C GLU A 99 -11.37 9.76 2.34
N HIS A 100 -10.66 8.66 2.41
CA HIS A 100 -10.45 7.97 3.67
C HIS A 100 -9.51 8.78 4.61
N ASN A 101 -9.63 8.59 5.90
CA ASN A 101 -8.80 9.23 6.93
C ASN A 101 -7.29 9.09 6.70
N SER A 102 -6.84 8.04 6.02
CA SER A 102 -5.43 7.83 5.66
C SER A 102 -4.90 8.87 4.67
N VAL A 103 -5.77 9.57 3.95
CA VAL A 103 -5.45 10.72 3.07
C VAL A 103 -5.73 12.03 3.79
N VAL A 104 -6.92 12.20 4.36
CA VAL A 104 -7.36 13.47 4.97
C VAL A 104 -6.43 13.92 6.10
N ARG A 105 -6.05 12.99 7.00
CA ARG A 105 -5.21 13.34 8.17
C ARG A 105 -3.81 13.83 7.79
N PRO A 106 -3.03 13.15 6.93
CA PRO A 106 -1.72 13.67 6.52
C PRO A 106 -1.84 14.99 5.73
N VAL A 107 -2.83 15.14 4.85
CA VAL A 107 -3.07 16.40 4.12
C VAL A 107 -3.35 17.55 5.11
N PHE A 108 -4.25 17.35 6.06
CA PHE A 108 -4.54 18.36 7.09
C PHE A 108 -3.31 18.65 7.98
N SER A 109 -2.50 17.65 8.30
CA SER A 109 -1.25 17.87 9.02
C SER A 109 -0.27 18.73 8.24
N LEU A 110 -0.16 18.51 6.93
CA LEU A 110 0.70 19.32 6.05
C LEU A 110 0.16 20.75 5.87
N SER A 111 -1.15 20.95 5.84
CA SER A 111 -1.73 22.28 5.72
C SER A 111 -1.41 23.17 6.93
N LYS A 112 -1.35 22.59 8.12
CA LYS A 112 -0.88 23.32 9.32
C LYS A 112 0.61 23.74 9.26
N ARG A 113 1.36 23.16 8.33
CA ARG A 113 2.79 23.41 8.11
C ARG A 113 3.09 24.27 6.87
N GLY A 114 2.04 24.75 6.19
CA GLY A 114 2.17 25.69 5.07
C GLY A 114 1.77 25.13 3.71
N ALA A 115 1.43 23.86 3.58
CA ALA A 115 0.85 23.32 2.35
C ALA A 115 -0.59 23.83 2.16
N ARG A 116 -0.99 24.04 0.91
CA ARG A 116 -2.38 24.34 0.56
C ARG A 116 -3.07 23.06 0.14
N TYR A 117 -4.38 22.96 0.36
CA TYR A 117 -5.18 21.91 -0.23
C TYR A 117 -6.54 22.42 -0.69
N SER A 118 -7.13 21.73 -1.67
CA SER A 118 -8.51 21.91 -2.11
C SER A 118 -9.18 20.54 -2.18
N SER A 119 -10.49 20.52 -1.97
CA SER A 119 -11.31 19.34 -2.21
C SER A 119 -12.23 19.60 -3.40
N PHE A 120 -12.58 18.53 -4.12
CA PHE A 120 -13.60 18.52 -5.15
C PHE A 120 -14.69 17.49 -4.83
N HIS A 121 -15.90 17.76 -5.24
CA HIS A 121 -17.02 16.84 -5.09
C HIS A 121 -16.96 15.74 -6.15
N ILE A 122 -17.11 14.48 -5.74
CA ILE A 122 -17.15 13.33 -6.68
C ILE A 122 -18.51 13.25 -7.36
N TYR A 123 -19.56 13.57 -6.62
CA TYR A 123 -20.91 13.60 -7.18
C TYR A 123 -21.28 15.06 -7.48
N PRO A 124 -21.85 15.36 -8.66
CA PRO A 124 -22.43 16.67 -8.89
C PRO A 124 -23.52 16.92 -7.83
N ASP A 125 -23.57 18.15 -7.32
CA ASP A 125 -24.67 18.56 -6.46
C ASP A 125 -25.98 18.31 -7.23
N ASP A 126 -26.90 17.56 -6.62
CA ASP A 126 -28.25 17.43 -7.16
C ASP A 126 -28.90 18.84 -7.13
N GLU A 127 -29.00 19.50 -8.30
CA GLU A 127 -29.75 20.74 -8.47
C GLU A 127 -31.26 20.50 -8.38
#